data_1fefa436c2dcb10c86a514cb7cccbf94
#
_entry.id   1fefa436c2dcb10c86a514cb7cccbf94
#
_cell.length_a   1.000
_cell.length_b   1.000
_cell.length_c   1.000
_cell.angle_alpha   90.00
_cell.angle_beta   90.00
_cell.angle_gamma   90.00
#
_symmetry.space_group_name_H-M   'P 1'
#
loop_
_entity.id
_entity.type
_entity.pdbx_description
1 polymer ?
#
loop_
_entity_poly.entity_id
_entity_poly.type
_entity_poly.pdbx_seq_one_letter_code
_entity_poly.pdbx_strand_id
1 'polypeptide(L)'
;DPWFIYEQFPAEAKVILAARERNENKPVFVAGKVVSEMKKVTDTVGVLGLSYKPDVDDLRESPSIELCHVLQEKGVNVIACEPFAKDAEVQGIPNVSFEEILKKADYLVITLGHTLFKDNKKLIAEKPYYDCVGLME
;
A
#
# COMPACT_ATOMS: atom_id res chain seq x y z
N ASP A 1 15.83 -6.30 18.93
CA ASP A 1 16.44 -5.50 17.87
C ASP A 1 17.26 -6.39 16.94
N PRO A 2 16.92 -6.47 15.63
CA PRO A 2 17.63 -7.33 14.69
C PRO A 2 19.14 -6.98 14.55
N TRP A 3 19.51 -5.74 14.68
CA TRP A 3 20.90 -5.32 14.58
C TRP A 3 21.74 -5.80 15.75
N PHE A 4 21.16 -5.84 16.95
CA PHE A 4 21.82 -6.39 18.14
C PHE A 4 22.10 -7.89 17.96
N ILE A 5 21.15 -8.64 17.42
CA ILE A 5 21.32 -10.06 17.13
C ILE A 5 22.42 -10.27 16.09
N TYR A 6 22.49 -9.43 15.07
CA TYR A 6 23.51 -9.48 14.04
C TYR A 6 24.92 -9.36 14.63
N GLU A 7 25.12 -8.45 15.56
CA GLU A 7 26.42 -8.28 16.21
C GLU A 7 26.87 -9.50 17.02
N GLN A 8 25.94 -10.18 17.69
CA GLN A 8 26.25 -11.31 18.55
C GLN A 8 26.29 -12.64 17.80
N PHE A 9 25.45 -12.83 16.79
CA PHE A 9 25.29 -14.11 16.11
C PHE A 9 25.23 -13.89 14.60
N PRO A 10 26.37 -13.59 13.94
CA PRO A 10 26.37 -13.19 12.52
C PRO A 10 25.76 -14.19 11.56
N ALA A 11 25.94 -15.51 11.81
CA ALA A 11 25.42 -16.54 10.90
C ALA A 11 23.90 -16.60 10.90
N GLU A 12 23.29 -16.51 12.07
CA GLU A 12 21.82 -16.51 12.20
C GLU A 12 21.23 -15.16 11.81
N ALA A 13 21.94 -14.07 12.11
CA ALA A 13 21.50 -12.73 11.82
C ALA A 13 21.44 -12.43 10.32
N LYS A 14 22.16 -13.16 9.47
CA LYS A 14 22.05 -13.01 8.01
C LYS A 14 20.64 -13.25 7.51
N VAL A 15 19.94 -14.24 8.08
CA VAL A 15 18.55 -14.53 7.71
C VAL A 15 17.64 -13.37 8.14
N ILE A 16 17.84 -12.85 9.34
CA ILE A 16 17.07 -11.72 9.87
C ILE A 16 17.31 -10.47 9.03
N LEU A 17 18.56 -10.18 8.67
CA LEU A 17 18.92 -9.03 7.85
C LEU A 17 18.31 -9.12 6.46
N ALA A 18 18.38 -10.30 5.83
CA ALA A 18 17.80 -10.52 4.50
C ALA A 18 16.27 -10.33 4.52
N ALA A 19 15.59 -10.82 5.57
CA ALA A 19 14.15 -10.64 5.73
C ALA A 19 13.79 -9.16 5.91
N ARG A 20 14.59 -8.41 6.69
CA ARG A 20 14.39 -6.98 6.89
C ARG A 20 14.58 -6.19 5.59
N GLU A 21 15.63 -6.48 4.82
CA GLU A 21 15.86 -5.84 3.53
C GLU A 21 14.72 -6.10 2.56
N ARG A 22 14.21 -7.32 2.52
CA ARG A 22 13.06 -7.67 1.68
C ARG A 22 11.82 -6.88 2.06
N ASN A 23 11.56 -6.71 3.37
CA ASN A 23 10.43 -5.93 3.85
C ASN A 23 10.57 -4.44 3.50
N GLU A 24 11.77 -3.89 3.61
CA GLU A 24 12.04 -2.50 3.26
C GLU A 24 11.87 -2.25 1.76
N ASN A 25 12.12 -3.26 0.91
CA ASN A 25 11.98 -3.17 -0.53
C ASN A 25 10.59 -3.55 -1.03
N LYS A 26 9.70 -4.01 -0.16
CA LYS A 26 8.36 -4.45 -0.55
C LYS A 26 7.54 -3.35 -1.27
N PRO A 27 7.53 -2.09 -0.83
CA PRO A 27 6.82 -1.05 -1.57
C PRO A 27 7.33 -0.87 -3.00
N VAL A 28 8.64 -0.96 -3.22
CA VAL A 28 9.23 -0.89 -4.57
C VAL A 28 8.80 -2.08 -5.42
N PHE A 29 8.81 -3.28 -4.85
CA PHE A 29 8.36 -4.50 -5.54
C PHE A 29 6.89 -4.39 -5.95
N VAL A 30 6.03 -3.98 -5.03
CA VAL A 30 4.59 -3.84 -5.31
C VAL A 30 4.36 -2.78 -6.37
N ALA A 31 5.06 -1.64 -6.29
CA ALA A 31 4.95 -0.58 -7.28
C ALA A 31 5.31 -1.09 -8.69
N GLY A 32 6.38 -1.88 -8.80
CA GLY A 32 6.78 -2.49 -10.07
C GLY A 32 5.72 -3.42 -10.63
N LYS A 33 5.10 -4.23 -9.78
CA LYS A 33 4.01 -5.13 -10.19
C LYS A 33 2.79 -4.35 -10.68
N VAL A 34 2.40 -3.31 -9.94
CA VAL A 34 1.25 -2.47 -10.31
C VAL A 34 1.48 -1.81 -11.66
N VAL A 35 2.64 -1.22 -11.86
CA VAL A 35 2.99 -0.56 -13.13
C VAL A 35 2.95 -1.55 -14.29
N SER A 36 3.45 -2.78 -14.08
CA SER A 36 3.44 -3.80 -15.13
C SER A 36 2.04 -4.28 -15.51
N GLU A 37 1.09 -4.17 -14.59
CA GLU A 37 -0.30 -4.60 -14.82
C GLU A 37 -1.23 -3.48 -15.29
N MET A 38 -0.81 -2.23 -15.20
CA MET A 38 -1.59 -1.09 -15.69
C MET A 38 -1.76 -1.16 -17.19
N LYS A 39 -2.99 -0.89 -17.65
CA LYS A 39 -3.29 -0.87 -19.09
C LYS A 39 -2.73 0.35 -19.79
N LYS A 40 -2.73 1.49 -19.11
CA LYS A 40 -2.24 2.77 -19.66
C LYS A 40 -1.43 3.52 -18.60
N VAL A 41 -0.40 4.22 -19.03
CA VAL A 41 0.43 5.06 -18.14
C VAL A 41 -0.41 6.16 -17.49
N THR A 42 -1.45 6.61 -18.16
CA THR A 42 -2.36 7.67 -17.67
C THR A 42 -3.42 7.17 -16.70
N ASP A 43 -3.50 5.86 -16.46
CA ASP A 43 -4.48 5.30 -15.52
C ASP A 43 -4.20 5.77 -14.09
N THR A 44 -5.28 5.93 -13.33
CA THR A 44 -5.20 6.32 -11.92
C THR A 44 -5.17 5.08 -11.05
N VAL A 45 -4.18 5.00 -10.16
CA VAL A 45 -4.06 3.93 -9.17
C VAL A 45 -4.67 4.40 -7.86
N GLY A 46 -5.60 3.64 -7.33
CA GLY A 46 -6.22 3.88 -6.04
C GLY A 46 -5.66 2.94 -4.98
N VAL A 47 -5.07 3.49 -3.93
CA VAL A 47 -4.49 2.70 -2.83
C VAL A 47 -5.46 2.67 -1.66
N LEU A 48 -5.88 1.47 -1.28
CA LEU A 48 -6.83 1.26 -0.18
C LEU A 48 -6.09 1.03 1.12
N GLY A 49 -5.91 2.09 1.89
CA GLY A 49 -5.28 2.09 3.19
C GLY A 49 -3.92 2.75 3.24
N LEU A 50 -3.74 3.68 4.17
CA LEU A 50 -2.47 4.38 4.39
C LEU A 50 -1.95 4.21 5.81
N SER A 51 -2.75 3.70 6.75
CA SER A 51 -2.32 3.56 8.13
C SER A 51 -1.34 2.41 8.32
N TYR A 52 -0.71 2.36 9.47
CA TYR A 52 0.27 1.33 9.81
C TYR A 52 -0.40 -0.05 10.01
N LYS A 53 -1.60 -0.06 10.61
CA LYS A 53 -2.37 -1.27 10.88
C LYS A 53 -3.83 -1.08 10.49
N PRO A 54 -4.57 -2.19 10.25
CA PRO A 54 -6.01 -2.09 10.00
C PRO A 54 -6.77 -1.44 11.15
N ASP A 55 -7.76 -0.63 10.79
CA ASP A 55 -8.72 -0.03 11.72
C ASP A 55 -8.10 0.85 12.82
N VAL A 56 -6.94 1.45 12.56
CA VAL A 56 -6.31 2.42 13.47
C VAL A 56 -5.88 3.67 12.70
N ASP A 57 -5.78 4.78 13.43
CA ASP A 57 -5.35 6.06 12.90
C ASP A 57 -3.86 6.30 13.22
N ASP A 58 -3.01 5.51 12.61
CA ASP A 58 -1.56 5.66 12.77
C ASP A 58 -0.89 5.62 11.41
N LEU A 59 -0.41 6.78 10.97
CA LEU A 59 0.21 6.97 9.66
C LEU A 59 1.75 6.91 9.71
N ARG A 60 2.33 6.70 10.90
CA ARG A 60 3.79 6.68 11.07
C ARG A 60 4.40 5.43 10.44
N GLU A 61 5.52 5.63 9.76
CA GLU A 61 6.29 4.54 9.14
C GLU A 61 5.47 3.60 8.28
N SER A 62 4.43 4.12 7.63
CA SER A 62 3.52 3.30 6.82
C SER A 62 4.17 2.89 5.50
N PRO A 63 4.30 1.57 5.24
CA PRO A 63 4.75 1.09 3.93
C PRO A 63 3.79 1.48 2.80
N SER A 64 2.51 1.67 3.11
CA SER A 64 1.51 2.09 2.12
C SER A 64 1.78 3.51 1.61
N ILE A 65 2.18 4.41 2.49
CA ILE A 65 2.56 5.78 2.10
C ILE A 65 3.81 5.73 1.22
N GLU A 66 4.79 4.92 1.59
CA GLU A 66 6.01 4.75 0.80
C GLU A 66 5.69 4.21 -0.59
N LEU A 67 4.79 3.23 -0.68
CA LEU A 67 4.32 2.70 -1.96
C LEU A 67 3.74 3.80 -2.84
N CYS A 68 2.90 4.65 -2.27
CA CYS A 68 2.31 5.77 -3.01
C CYS A 68 3.38 6.72 -3.54
N HIS A 69 4.40 7.03 -2.72
CA HIS A 69 5.49 7.91 -3.15
C HIS A 69 6.32 7.27 -4.27
N VAL A 70 6.59 5.97 -4.19
CA VAL A 70 7.32 5.26 -5.25
C VAL A 70 6.53 5.30 -6.56
N LEU A 71 5.22 5.07 -6.51
CA LEU A 71 4.36 5.17 -7.69
C LEU A 71 4.36 6.58 -8.27
N GLN A 72 4.28 7.61 -7.42
CA GLN A 72 4.34 9.00 -7.87
C GLN A 72 5.68 9.33 -8.54
N GLU A 73 6.79 8.84 -8.00
CA GLU A 73 8.11 9.01 -8.60
C GLU A 73 8.20 8.38 -9.99
N LYS A 74 7.44 7.33 -10.25
CA LYS A 74 7.35 6.68 -11.56
C LYS A 74 6.40 7.40 -12.52
N GLY A 75 5.80 8.51 -12.10
CA GLY A 75 4.87 9.28 -12.92
C GLY A 75 3.44 8.77 -12.90
N VAL A 76 3.10 7.87 -11.99
CA VAL A 76 1.75 7.33 -11.87
C VAL A 76 0.86 8.30 -11.11
N ASN A 77 -0.37 8.49 -11.58
CA ASN A 77 -1.36 9.28 -10.87
C ASN A 77 -1.95 8.43 -9.74
N VAL A 78 -1.70 8.82 -8.48
CA VAL A 78 -2.08 8.05 -7.30
C VAL A 78 -3.09 8.81 -6.47
N ILE A 79 -4.17 8.13 -6.08
CA ILE A 79 -5.09 8.58 -5.06
C ILE A 79 -5.21 7.49 -4.01
N ALA A 80 -5.65 7.84 -2.81
CA ALA A 80 -5.76 6.88 -1.73
C ALA A 80 -7.09 7.03 -1.00
N CYS A 81 -7.49 5.98 -0.30
CA CYS A 81 -8.61 6.01 0.62
C CYS A 81 -8.16 5.51 1.97
N GLU A 82 -7.99 6.44 2.93
CA GLU A 82 -7.71 6.11 4.31
C GLU A 82 -8.87 6.62 5.17
N PRO A 83 -9.82 5.73 5.54
CA PRO A 83 -11.03 6.17 6.25
C PRO A 83 -10.77 6.73 7.64
N PHE A 84 -9.62 6.45 8.24
CA PHE A 84 -9.27 6.94 9.58
C PHE A 84 -8.50 8.26 9.56
N ALA A 85 -8.07 8.73 8.40
CA ALA A 85 -7.44 10.04 8.26
C ALA A 85 -8.46 11.05 7.75
N LYS A 86 -8.57 12.19 8.43
CA LYS A 86 -9.57 13.22 8.11
C LYS A 86 -9.10 14.19 7.04
N ASP A 87 -7.79 14.28 6.83
CA ASP A 87 -7.22 15.23 5.88
C ASP A 87 -7.47 14.80 4.44
N ALA A 88 -7.73 15.77 3.57
CA ALA A 88 -7.93 15.54 2.15
C ALA A 88 -6.62 15.17 1.44
N GLU A 89 -5.48 15.36 2.09
CA GLU A 89 -4.17 15.03 1.56
C GLU A 89 -3.28 14.51 2.69
N VAL A 90 -2.59 13.42 2.45
CA VAL A 90 -1.66 12.82 3.39
C VAL A 90 -0.29 12.74 2.73
N GLN A 91 0.66 13.55 3.20
CA GLN A 91 2.04 13.57 2.70
C GLN A 91 2.13 13.66 1.16
N GLY A 92 1.33 14.53 0.55
CA GLY A 92 1.31 14.71 -0.89
C GLY A 92 0.45 13.71 -1.65
N ILE A 93 -0.30 12.85 -0.96
CA ILE A 93 -1.17 11.85 -1.56
C ILE A 93 -2.63 12.29 -1.35
N PRO A 94 -3.41 12.51 -2.43
CA PRO A 94 -4.83 12.83 -2.27
C PRO A 94 -5.56 11.70 -1.53
N ASN A 95 -6.27 12.04 -0.46
CA ASN A 95 -7.05 11.09 0.32
C ASN A 95 -8.54 11.34 0.06
N VAL A 96 -9.20 10.40 -0.57
CA VAL A 96 -10.58 10.53 -1.01
C VAL A 96 -11.49 9.50 -0.32
N SER A 97 -12.81 9.68 -0.43
CA SER A 97 -13.75 8.71 0.13
C SER A 97 -13.71 7.39 -0.64
N PHE A 98 -14.22 6.34 -0.04
CA PHE A 98 -14.31 5.03 -0.68
C PHE A 98 -15.15 5.09 -1.97
N GLU A 99 -16.26 5.82 -1.96
CA GLU A 99 -17.09 5.98 -3.15
C GLU A 99 -16.33 6.69 -4.26
N GLU A 100 -15.59 7.74 -3.91
CA GLU A 100 -14.84 8.52 -4.88
C GLU A 100 -13.69 7.71 -5.50
N ILE A 101 -12.95 6.93 -4.69
CA ILE A 101 -11.86 6.12 -5.20
C ILE A 101 -12.37 5.03 -6.15
N LEU A 102 -13.53 4.45 -5.87
CA LEU A 102 -14.14 3.46 -6.77
C LEU A 102 -14.53 4.06 -8.11
N LYS A 103 -14.86 5.35 -8.16
CA LYS A 103 -15.19 6.03 -9.40
C LYS A 103 -13.97 6.47 -10.19
N LYS A 104 -12.95 6.95 -9.50
CA LYS A 104 -11.80 7.61 -10.13
C LYS A 104 -10.64 6.67 -10.44
N ALA A 105 -10.46 5.61 -9.65
CA ALA A 105 -9.34 4.70 -9.85
C ALA A 105 -9.62 3.72 -10.99
N ASP A 106 -8.61 3.50 -11.81
CA ASP A 106 -8.66 2.48 -12.88
C ASP A 106 -8.08 1.16 -12.41
N TYR A 107 -7.23 1.20 -11.39
CA TYR A 107 -6.58 0.04 -10.79
C TYR A 107 -6.50 0.26 -9.28
N LEU A 108 -6.82 -0.77 -8.51
CA LEU A 108 -6.81 -0.68 -7.04
C LEU A 108 -5.66 -1.50 -6.44
N VAL A 109 -5.06 -0.98 -5.38
CA VAL A 109 -4.05 -1.71 -4.59
C VAL A 109 -4.56 -1.79 -3.16
N ILE A 110 -4.73 -3.01 -2.66
CA ILE A 110 -5.22 -3.24 -1.31
C ILE A 110 -4.02 -3.44 -0.39
N THR A 111 -3.75 -2.45 0.45
CA THR A 111 -2.58 -2.45 1.33
C THR A 111 -2.91 -2.78 2.78
N LEU A 112 -4.16 -2.64 3.17
CA LEU A 112 -4.62 -2.88 4.54
C LEU A 112 -6.00 -3.52 4.54
N GLY A 113 -6.24 -4.38 5.53
CA GLY A 113 -7.52 -5.04 5.70
C GLY A 113 -8.49 -4.27 6.60
N HIS A 114 -8.68 -2.97 6.35
CA HIS A 114 -9.70 -2.21 7.08
C HIS A 114 -11.06 -2.86 6.94
N THR A 115 -11.87 -2.79 8.01
CA THR A 115 -13.22 -3.36 8.00
C THR A 115 -14.07 -2.83 6.86
N LEU A 116 -13.95 -1.53 6.56
CA LEU A 116 -14.64 -0.91 5.43
C LEU A 116 -14.39 -1.66 4.12
N PHE A 117 -13.14 -2.06 3.86
CA PHE A 117 -12.78 -2.77 2.63
C PHE A 117 -13.26 -4.22 2.66
N LYS A 118 -13.16 -4.88 3.81
CA LYS A 118 -13.67 -6.26 3.99
C LYS A 118 -15.17 -6.35 3.71
N ASP A 119 -15.91 -5.34 4.16
CA ASP A 119 -17.37 -5.32 3.99
C ASP A 119 -17.81 -4.97 2.57
N ASN A 120 -16.87 -4.53 1.71
CA ASN A 120 -17.16 -4.07 0.36
C ASN A 120 -16.34 -4.79 -0.72
N LYS A 121 -15.97 -6.04 -0.46
CA LYS A 121 -15.15 -6.84 -1.39
C LYS A 121 -15.73 -6.92 -2.80
N LYS A 122 -17.04 -7.03 -2.92
CA LYS A 122 -17.70 -7.15 -4.23
C LYS A 122 -17.48 -5.91 -5.09
N LEU A 123 -17.54 -4.74 -4.48
CA LEU A 123 -17.32 -3.47 -5.17
C LEU A 123 -15.87 -3.35 -5.62
N ILE A 124 -14.92 -3.77 -4.78
CA ILE A 124 -13.49 -3.75 -5.11
C ILE A 124 -13.21 -4.70 -6.27
N ALA A 125 -13.85 -5.89 -6.28
CA ALA A 125 -13.64 -6.90 -7.30
C ALA A 125 -14.14 -6.48 -8.69
N GLU A 126 -14.92 -5.42 -8.81
CA GLU A 126 -15.38 -4.88 -10.08
C GLU A 126 -14.26 -4.22 -10.89
N LYS A 127 -13.13 -3.91 -10.26
CA LYS A 127 -11.97 -3.30 -10.90
C LYS A 127 -10.75 -4.22 -10.83
N PRO A 128 -9.77 -4.06 -11.74
CA PRO A 128 -8.49 -4.74 -11.57
C PRO A 128 -7.86 -4.33 -10.25
N TYR A 129 -7.25 -5.27 -9.54
CA TYR A 129 -6.65 -4.98 -8.25
C TYR A 129 -5.40 -5.83 -7.99
N TYR A 130 -4.56 -5.35 -7.09
CA TYR A 130 -3.46 -6.10 -6.49
C TYR A 130 -3.69 -6.16 -4.99
N ASP A 131 -3.78 -7.36 -4.43
CA ASP A 131 -4.09 -7.58 -3.03
C ASP A 131 -2.83 -7.94 -2.25
N CYS A 132 -2.33 -6.98 -1.46
CA CYS A 132 -1.10 -7.15 -0.67
C CYS A 132 -1.31 -7.96 0.60
N VAL A 133 -2.56 -8.12 1.06
CA VAL A 133 -2.86 -8.62 2.41
C VAL A 133 -3.80 -9.82 2.44
N GLY A 134 -4.20 -10.34 1.29
CA GLY A 134 -5.10 -11.48 1.25
C GLY A 134 -6.55 -11.16 1.57
N LEU A 135 -6.95 -9.90 1.41
CA LEU A 135 -8.32 -9.46 1.71
C LEU A 135 -9.37 -10.19 0.86
N MET A 136 -9.04 -10.42 -0.40
CA MET A 136 -9.97 -10.96 -1.40
C MET A 136 -10.03 -12.49 -1.42
N GLU A 137 -9.19 -13.13 -0.65
CA GLU A 137 -9.17 -14.59 -0.53
C GLU A 137 -10.30 -15.12 0.35
#